data_ae08d872fc2f73d7565b1808034412e8
#
_entry.id   ae08d872fc2f73d7565b1808034412e8
#
_cell.length_a   1.000
_cell.length_b   1.000
_cell.length_c   1.000
_cell.angle_alpha   90.00
_cell.angle_beta   90.00
_cell.angle_gamma   90.00
#
_symmetry.space_group_name_H-M   'P 1'
#
loop_
_entity.id
_entity.type
_entity.pdbx_description
1 polymer ?
#
loop_
_entity_poly.entity_id
_entity_poly.type
_entity_poly.pdbx_seq_one_letter_code
_entity_poly.pdbx_strand_id
1 'polypeptide(L)'
;MSAIDEGIVREYFEQNGFLVRQARKYQVQSRRKAAEEEIDLIVYNPSWQRDSRKPEFFLFSSELPYVHRAIVAVKAWHTGVFTPTMLRGSPEVFGFLQQSVLKEASRLFPDVPSDGAGGPLLKILVLPSLPTAEPFRSQSLELLKAAGIDAIISFRAMLIDLLDKIEVNQNYSKSDTLQVMRILKNYDLLRDT
;
A
#
# COMPACT_ATOMS: atom_id res chain seq x y z
N MET A 1 5.33 -13.16 1.60
CA MET A 1 5.71 -11.89 0.98
C MET A 1 7.16 -11.59 1.31
N SER A 2 7.91 -10.92 0.46
CA SER A 2 9.31 -10.62 0.74
C SER A 2 9.43 -9.29 1.49
N ALA A 3 10.45 -9.17 2.36
CA ALA A 3 10.74 -7.91 3.05
C ALA A 3 11.10 -6.77 2.06
N ILE A 4 11.54 -7.12 0.86
CA ILE A 4 11.83 -6.17 -0.22
C ILE A 4 10.55 -5.49 -0.71
N ASP A 5 9.47 -6.26 -0.91
CA ASP A 5 8.20 -5.73 -1.40
C ASP A 5 7.61 -4.72 -0.41
N GLU A 6 7.60 -5.10 0.88
CA GLU A 6 7.17 -4.20 1.95
C GLU A 6 8.07 -2.96 2.05
N GLY A 7 9.38 -3.15 1.86
CA GLY A 7 10.37 -2.07 1.82
C GLY A 7 10.09 -1.06 0.72
N ILE A 8 9.81 -1.52 -0.50
CA ILE A 8 9.44 -0.65 -1.63
C ILE A 8 8.19 0.17 -1.32
N VAL A 9 7.14 -0.48 -0.78
CA VAL A 9 5.89 0.20 -0.42
C VAL A 9 6.12 1.22 0.70
N ARG A 10 6.96 0.90 1.69
CA ARG A 10 7.34 1.83 2.75
C ARG A 10 8.01 3.06 2.17
N GLU A 11 9.06 2.88 1.34
CA GLU A 11 9.78 3.99 0.71
C GLU A 11 8.86 4.88 -0.12
N TYR A 12 7.89 4.28 -0.85
CA TYR A 12 6.91 5.04 -1.61
C TYR A 12 6.09 5.99 -0.73
N PHE A 13 5.58 5.51 0.40
CA PHE A 13 4.82 6.35 1.32
C PHE A 13 5.70 7.40 2.01
N GLU A 14 6.90 7.02 2.48
CA GLU A 14 7.84 7.94 3.13
C GLU A 14 8.29 9.06 2.18
N GLN A 15 8.59 8.75 0.91
CA GLN A 15 8.94 9.74 -0.12
C GLN A 15 7.77 10.68 -0.46
N ASN A 16 6.55 10.28 -0.16
CA ASN A 16 5.34 11.08 -0.30
C ASN A 16 4.91 11.76 1.03
N GLY A 17 5.80 11.82 2.02
CA GLY A 17 5.62 12.58 3.26
C GLY A 17 4.81 11.89 4.35
N PHE A 18 4.56 10.58 4.24
CA PHE A 18 3.86 9.81 5.25
C PHE A 18 4.79 9.34 6.37
N LEU A 19 4.26 9.26 7.56
CA LEU A 19 4.82 8.45 8.63
C LEU A 19 4.37 7.00 8.44
N VAL A 20 5.33 6.08 8.40
CA VAL A 20 5.06 4.67 8.11
C VAL A 20 5.49 3.79 9.28
N ARG A 21 4.58 2.91 9.71
CA ARG A 21 4.88 1.84 10.63
C ARG A 21 4.72 0.50 9.92
N GLN A 22 5.80 -0.25 9.80
CA GLN A 22 5.77 -1.62 9.32
C GLN A 22 5.32 -2.54 10.46
N ALA A 23 4.35 -3.40 10.20
CA ALA A 23 3.93 -4.40 11.15
C ALA A 23 5.07 -5.42 11.33
N ARG A 24 5.55 -5.55 12.57
CA ARG A 24 6.62 -6.51 12.85
C ARG A 24 6.00 -7.90 12.96
N LYS A 25 6.35 -8.76 12.03
CA LYS A 25 6.03 -10.18 12.10
C LYS A 25 7.00 -10.84 13.06
N TYR A 26 6.71 -10.81 14.36
CA TYR A 26 7.41 -11.67 15.29
C TYR A 26 6.92 -13.10 15.06
N GLN A 27 7.83 -14.02 14.81
CA GLN A 27 7.55 -15.45 14.94
C GLN A 27 7.40 -15.79 16.43
N VAL A 28 6.30 -15.38 17.03
CA VAL A 28 5.88 -15.95 18.30
C VAL A 28 5.25 -17.27 17.95
N GLN A 29 5.75 -18.37 18.52
CA GLN A 29 5.15 -19.71 18.45
C GLN A 29 3.80 -19.75 19.20
N SER A 30 2.94 -18.76 19.00
CA SER A 30 1.61 -18.77 19.56
C SER A 30 0.62 -19.35 18.54
N ARG A 31 -0.21 -20.28 18.98
CA ARG A 31 -1.25 -20.93 18.17
C ARG A 31 -2.35 -19.96 17.67
N ARG A 32 -2.27 -18.69 17.99
CA ARG A 32 -3.18 -17.64 17.50
C ARG A 32 -2.40 -16.74 16.55
N LYS A 33 -2.75 -16.76 15.27
CA LYS A 33 -2.34 -15.69 14.34
C LYS A 33 -2.84 -14.37 14.93
N ALA A 34 -1.92 -13.49 15.27
CA ALA A 34 -2.28 -12.16 15.70
C ALA A 34 -2.88 -11.40 14.50
N ALA A 35 -3.92 -10.60 14.74
CA ALA A 35 -4.55 -9.79 13.70
C ALA A 35 -3.55 -8.85 12.99
N GLU A 36 -2.46 -8.50 13.65
CA GLU A 36 -1.35 -7.71 13.10
C GLU A 36 -0.60 -8.40 11.95
N GLU A 37 -0.70 -9.73 11.80
CA GLU A 37 -0.02 -10.47 10.73
C GLU A 37 -0.64 -10.23 9.36
N GLU A 38 -1.86 -9.70 9.30
CA GLU A 38 -2.59 -9.46 8.05
C GLU A 38 -2.37 -8.04 7.49
N ILE A 39 -1.82 -7.13 8.31
CA ILE A 39 -1.47 -5.76 7.90
C ILE A 39 0.04 -5.71 7.68
N ASP A 40 0.46 -5.25 6.52
CA ASP A 40 1.89 -5.09 6.22
C ASP A 40 2.41 -3.73 6.68
N LEU A 41 1.65 -2.66 6.42
CA LEU A 41 2.02 -1.30 6.78
C LEU A 41 0.83 -0.52 7.34
N ILE A 42 1.16 0.43 8.21
CA ILE A 42 0.25 1.45 8.72
C ILE A 42 0.84 2.80 8.33
N VAL A 43 0.05 3.64 7.68
CA VAL A 43 0.51 4.93 7.17
C VAL A 43 -0.35 6.08 7.70
N TYR A 44 0.31 7.19 7.99
CA TYR A 44 -0.32 8.42 8.48
C TYR A 44 0.28 9.63 7.76
N ASN A 45 -0.58 10.49 7.23
CA ASN A 45 -0.19 11.72 6.56
C ASN A 45 -0.32 12.91 7.53
N PRO A 46 0.79 13.45 8.05
CA PRO A 46 0.77 14.59 8.96
C PRO A 46 0.34 15.90 8.31
N SER A 47 0.42 15.97 6.98
CA SER A 47 0.06 17.16 6.19
C SER A 47 -1.38 17.13 5.66
N TRP A 48 -2.17 16.10 6.04
CA TRP A 48 -3.55 15.98 5.58
C TRP A 48 -4.43 17.13 6.10
N GLN A 49 -5.32 17.62 5.25
CA GLN A 49 -6.24 18.70 5.59
C GLN A 49 -7.68 18.15 5.69
N ARG A 50 -8.41 18.61 6.69
CA ARG A 50 -9.77 18.12 7.03
C ARG A 50 -10.77 18.23 5.88
N ASP A 51 -10.68 19.30 5.10
CA ASP A 51 -11.59 19.57 3.98
C ASP A 51 -11.16 18.91 2.66
N SER A 52 -10.20 17.97 2.74
CA SER A 52 -9.74 17.25 1.57
C SER A 52 -10.85 16.36 1.00
N ARG A 53 -10.95 16.30 -0.32
CA ARG A 53 -11.84 15.35 -1.00
C ARG A 53 -11.44 13.90 -0.68
N LYS A 54 -12.34 12.96 -0.90
CA LYS A 54 -11.97 11.54 -0.85
C LYS A 54 -11.02 11.21 -2.00
N PRO A 55 -9.97 10.40 -1.76
CA PRO A 55 -9.10 9.93 -2.82
C PRO A 55 -9.86 9.00 -3.77
N GLU A 56 -9.36 8.90 -4.99
CA GLU A 56 -9.89 7.95 -5.98
C GLU A 56 -9.53 6.50 -5.63
N PHE A 57 -10.29 5.56 -6.21
CA PHE A 57 -10.06 4.13 -5.99
C PHE A 57 -8.67 3.68 -6.50
N PHE A 58 -8.21 4.24 -7.62
CA PHE A 58 -6.82 4.08 -8.08
C PHE A 58 -5.97 5.19 -7.48
N LEU A 59 -5.11 4.84 -6.52
CA LEU A 59 -4.20 5.80 -5.92
C LEU A 59 -2.92 5.92 -6.75
N PHE A 60 -2.73 7.09 -7.31
CA PHE A 60 -1.45 7.57 -7.80
C PHE A 60 -0.84 8.52 -6.77
N SER A 61 0.42 8.93 -6.97
CA SER A 61 1.08 9.89 -6.07
C SER A 61 0.30 11.21 -5.92
N SER A 62 -0.39 11.66 -6.97
CA SER A 62 -1.27 12.83 -6.95
C SER A 62 -2.49 12.72 -6.05
N GLU A 63 -2.91 11.49 -5.71
CA GLU A 63 -4.05 11.23 -4.83
C GLU A 63 -3.66 11.07 -3.35
N LEU A 64 -2.37 10.83 -3.08
CA LEU A 64 -1.87 10.63 -1.71
C LEU A 64 -2.12 11.80 -0.75
N PRO A 65 -2.09 13.07 -1.17
CA PRO A 65 -2.43 14.19 -0.29
C PRO A 65 -3.84 14.10 0.33
N TYR A 66 -4.76 13.36 -0.31
CA TYR A 66 -6.13 13.18 0.19
C TYR A 66 -6.28 11.98 1.14
N VAL A 67 -5.22 11.18 1.31
CA VAL A 67 -5.18 10.06 2.25
C VAL A 67 -4.71 10.59 3.61
N HIS A 68 -5.54 10.47 4.64
CA HIS A 68 -5.17 10.82 6.02
C HIS A 68 -4.38 9.71 6.70
N ARG A 69 -4.99 8.53 6.75
CA ARG A 69 -4.45 7.35 7.40
C ARG A 69 -4.96 6.10 6.72
N ALA A 70 -4.13 5.08 6.68
CA ALA A 70 -4.54 3.82 6.08
C ALA A 70 -3.83 2.61 6.71
N ILE A 71 -4.49 1.47 6.61
CA ILE A 71 -3.83 0.16 6.65
C ILE A 71 -3.56 -0.28 5.23
N VAL A 72 -2.39 -0.86 5.02
CA VAL A 72 -1.93 -1.28 3.71
C VAL A 72 -1.60 -2.77 3.74
N ALA A 73 -2.24 -3.52 2.85
CA ALA A 73 -1.87 -4.89 2.57
C ALA A 73 -1.14 -4.95 1.22
N VAL A 74 -0.05 -5.69 1.19
CA VAL A 74 0.80 -5.80 0.01
C VAL A 74 0.69 -7.22 -0.53
N LYS A 75 0.24 -7.40 -1.76
CA LYS A 75 0.16 -8.70 -2.44
C LYS A 75 1.09 -8.69 -3.66
N ALA A 76 2.37 -8.91 -3.39
CA ALA A 76 3.45 -8.82 -4.38
C ALA A 76 3.62 -10.10 -5.22
N TRP A 77 2.55 -10.60 -5.78
CA TRP A 77 2.59 -11.75 -6.70
C TRP A 77 2.91 -11.25 -8.12
N HIS A 78 4.16 -10.81 -8.32
CA HIS A 78 4.62 -10.03 -9.47
C HIS A 78 4.37 -10.67 -10.84
N THR A 79 4.20 -11.97 -10.92
CA THR A 79 3.83 -12.69 -12.15
C THR A 79 2.32 -12.87 -12.30
N GLY A 80 1.55 -12.43 -11.32
CA GLY A 80 0.11 -12.63 -11.26
C GLY A 80 -0.68 -11.42 -11.73
N VAL A 81 -1.83 -11.70 -12.36
CA VAL A 81 -2.86 -10.72 -12.69
C VAL A 81 -4.06 -11.00 -11.79
N PHE A 82 -4.57 -10.01 -11.08
CA PHE A 82 -5.69 -10.14 -10.15
C PHE A 82 -7.02 -10.19 -10.92
N THR A 83 -7.24 -11.34 -11.59
CA THR A 83 -8.46 -11.64 -12.33
C THR A 83 -9.64 -11.91 -11.39
N PRO A 84 -10.91 -11.82 -11.87
CA PRO A 84 -12.08 -12.16 -11.06
C PRO A 84 -12.03 -13.60 -10.50
N THR A 85 -11.52 -14.55 -11.27
CA THR A 85 -11.38 -15.95 -10.85
C THR A 85 -10.36 -16.07 -9.71
N MET A 86 -9.20 -15.45 -9.87
CA MET A 86 -8.15 -15.42 -8.86
C MET A 86 -8.64 -14.77 -7.56
N LEU A 87 -9.31 -13.62 -7.64
CA LEU A 87 -9.84 -12.92 -6.46
C LEU A 87 -10.88 -13.76 -5.70
N ARG A 88 -11.74 -14.50 -6.40
CA ARG A 88 -12.72 -15.42 -5.76
C ARG A 88 -12.05 -16.63 -5.14
N GLY A 89 -10.94 -17.11 -5.71
CA GLY A 89 -10.20 -18.28 -5.24
C GLY A 89 -9.17 -17.99 -4.14
N SER A 90 -8.90 -16.74 -3.83
CA SER A 90 -7.80 -16.32 -2.93
C SER A 90 -8.30 -15.47 -1.76
N PRO A 91 -8.99 -16.05 -0.77
CA PRO A 91 -9.51 -15.31 0.38
C PRO A 91 -8.42 -14.60 1.21
N GLU A 92 -7.18 -15.08 1.12
CA GLU A 92 -6.02 -14.48 1.79
C GLU A 92 -5.68 -13.07 1.27
N VAL A 93 -6.20 -12.66 0.11
CA VAL A 93 -6.11 -11.27 -0.38
C VAL A 93 -6.84 -10.33 0.56
N PHE A 94 -7.92 -10.79 1.17
CA PHE A 94 -8.87 -10.00 1.96
C PHE A 94 -8.70 -10.17 3.48
N GLY A 95 -7.70 -10.93 3.92
CA GLY A 95 -7.47 -11.22 5.34
C GLY A 95 -7.39 -9.96 6.21
N PHE A 96 -6.74 -8.90 5.70
CA PHE A 96 -6.60 -7.61 6.41
C PHE A 96 -7.92 -6.84 6.60
N LEU A 97 -9.00 -7.24 5.94
CA LEU A 97 -10.34 -6.63 6.08
C LEU A 97 -11.18 -7.26 7.19
N GLN A 98 -10.68 -8.29 7.87
CA GLN A 98 -11.39 -8.92 8.98
C GLN A 98 -11.64 -7.91 10.12
N GLN A 99 -12.80 -7.99 10.76
CA GLN A 99 -13.17 -7.05 11.82
C GLN A 99 -12.19 -7.02 13.00
N SER A 100 -11.60 -8.15 13.35
CA SER A 100 -10.56 -8.24 14.37
C SER A 100 -9.33 -7.42 14.01
N VAL A 101 -8.90 -7.49 12.75
CA VAL A 101 -7.76 -6.73 12.20
C VAL A 101 -8.06 -5.24 12.19
N LEU A 102 -9.23 -4.85 11.69
CA LEU A 102 -9.66 -3.43 11.63
C LEU A 102 -9.79 -2.81 13.02
N LYS A 103 -10.30 -3.58 14.00
CA LYS A 103 -10.40 -3.14 15.40
C LYS A 103 -9.02 -2.92 16.03
N GLU A 104 -8.06 -3.78 15.74
CA GLU A 104 -6.70 -3.61 16.23
C GLU A 104 -6.01 -2.44 15.54
N ALA A 105 -6.16 -2.31 14.22
CA ALA A 105 -5.64 -1.17 13.46
C ALA A 105 -6.17 0.17 13.99
N SER A 106 -7.44 0.25 14.33
CA SER A 106 -8.04 1.48 14.89
C SER A 106 -7.40 1.90 16.21
N ARG A 107 -6.91 0.94 17.02
CA ARG A 107 -6.22 1.22 18.28
C ARG A 107 -4.82 1.80 18.11
N LEU A 108 -4.23 1.61 16.92
CA LEU A 108 -2.91 2.14 16.59
C LEU A 108 -2.93 3.65 16.25
N PHE A 109 -4.13 4.23 16.15
CA PHE A 109 -4.38 5.66 15.95
C PHE A 109 -5.22 6.22 17.11
N PRO A 110 -4.67 6.24 18.36
CA PRO A 110 -5.46 6.54 19.57
C PRO A 110 -5.99 7.96 19.64
N ASP A 111 -5.34 8.91 18.97
CA ASP A 111 -5.61 10.34 19.10
C ASP A 111 -6.56 10.89 18.02
N VAL A 112 -7.37 10.02 17.41
CA VAL A 112 -8.42 10.53 16.53
C VAL A 112 -9.59 10.97 17.39
N PRO A 113 -9.89 12.28 17.41
CA PRO A 113 -10.99 12.82 18.18
C PRO A 113 -12.29 12.05 17.91
N SER A 114 -13.02 11.73 18.95
CA SER A 114 -14.31 11.03 18.87
C SER A 114 -15.40 11.83 18.15
N ASP A 115 -15.14 13.10 17.87
CA ASP A 115 -16.01 14.01 17.11
C ASP A 115 -15.96 13.84 15.57
N GLY A 116 -15.27 12.80 15.09
CA GLY A 116 -15.09 12.57 13.65
C GLY A 116 -14.13 13.55 12.97
N ALA A 117 -13.36 14.32 13.74
CA ALA A 117 -12.41 15.29 13.22
C ALA A 117 -11.23 14.66 12.43
N GLY A 118 -11.01 13.35 12.61
CA GLY A 118 -10.06 12.59 11.81
C GLY A 118 -10.70 12.04 10.54
N GLY A 119 -10.01 12.11 9.41
CA GLY A 119 -10.43 11.45 8.17
C GLY A 119 -10.59 9.93 8.35
N PRO A 120 -11.24 9.25 7.40
CA PRO A 120 -11.50 7.82 7.49
C PRO A 120 -10.19 7.02 7.53
N LEU A 121 -10.22 5.88 8.21
CA LEU A 121 -9.18 4.87 8.09
C LEU A 121 -9.39 4.11 6.78
N LEU A 122 -8.53 4.34 5.80
CA LEU A 122 -8.62 3.69 4.49
C LEU A 122 -8.00 2.28 4.53
N LYS A 123 -8.56 1.39 3.73
CA LYS A 123 -8.09 0.04 3.48
C LYS A 123 -7.49 -0.02 2.07
N ILE A 124 -6.18 0.02 1.99
CA ILE A 124 -5.42 0.08 0.73
C ILE A 124 -4.84 -1.29 0.42
N LEU A 125 -5.05 -1.75 -0.81
CA LEU A 125 -4.41 -2.95 -1.34
C LEU A 125 -3.36 -2.57 -2.39
N VAL A 126 -2.12 -2.99 -2.18
CA VAL A 126 -1.05 -2.91 -3.17
C VAL A 126 -0.98 -4.23 -3.93
N LEU A 127 -1.06 -4.17 -5.26
CA LEU A 127 -1.08 -5.33 -6.14
C LEU A 127 -0.23 -5.11 -7.41
N PRO A 128 0.27 -6.16 -8.07
CA PRO A 128 1.07 -6.03 -9.29
C PRO A 128 0.26 -5.46 -10.45
N SER A 129 -0.84 -6.10 -10.80
CA SER A 129 -1.66 -5.71 -11.94
C SER A 129 -3.10 -6.23 -11.86
N LEU A 130 -3.98 -5.53 -12.57
CA LEU A 130 -5.34 -5.96 -12.88
C LEU A 130 -5.42 -6.36 -14.36
N PRO A 131 -6.47 -7.11 -14.75
CA PRO A 131 -6.74 -7.36 -16.17
C PRO A 131 -6.84 -6.05 -16.94
N THR A 132 -6.33 -6.03 -18.16
CA THR A 132 -6.45 -4.89 -19.08
C THR A 132 -7.70 -4.97 -19.94
N ALA A 133 -8.19 -6.21 -20.20
CA ALA A 133 -9.34 -6.45 -21.05
C ALA A 133 -10.66 -6.41 -20.28
N GLU A 134 -11.69 -5.79 -20.90
CA GLU A 134 -13.07 -5.90 -20.43
C GLU A 134 -13.70 -7.24 -20.86
N PRO A 135 -14.64 -7.83 -20.08
CA PRO A 135 -15.22 -7.29 -18.83
C PRO A 135 -14.41 -7.64 -17.57
N PHE A 136 -13.27 -8.35 -17.68
CA PHE A 136 -12.53 -8.86 -16.53
C PHE A 136 -12.00 -7.75 -15.62
N ARG A 137 -11.60 -6.62 -16.20
CA ARG A 137 -11.14 -5.45 -15.44
C ARG A 137 -12.25 -4.92 -14.53
N SER A 138 -13.41 -4.62 -15.10
CA SER A 138 -14.58 -4.10 -14.36
C SER A 138 -15.02 -5.07 -13.28
N GLN A 139 -15.09 -6.37 -13.57
CA GLN A 139 -15.45 -7.39 -12.60
C GLN A 139 -14.45 -7.49 -11.45
N SER A 140 -13.13 -7.39 -11.71
CA SER A 140 -12.13 -7.39 -10.66
C SER A 140 -12.28 -6.18 -9.75
N LEU A 141 -12.52 -4.99 -10.33
CA LEU A 141 -12.74 -3.76 -9.57
C LEU A 141 -14.00 -3.84 -8.69
N GLU A 142 -15.10 -4.37 -9.22
CA GLU A 142 -16.32 -4.58 -8.46
C GLU A 142 -16.12 -5.53 -7.28
N LEU A 143 -15.39 -6.64 -7.46
CA LEU A 143 -15.08 -7.58 -6.40
C LEU A 143 -14.23 -6.92 -5.29
N LEU A 144 -13.20 -6.16 -5.65
CA LEU A 144 -12.36 -5.45 -4.68
C LEU A 144 -13.16 -4.42 -3.89
N LYS A 145 -13.99 -3.62 -4.56
CA LYS A 145 -14.88 -2.65 -3.91
C LYS A 145 -15.93 -3.32 -3.02
N ALA A 146 -16.57 -4.38 -3.50
CA ALA A 146 -17.56 -5.13 -2.74
C ALA A 146 -16.97 -5.81 -1.50
N ALA A 147 -15.69 -6.21 -1.54
CA ALA A 147 -14.96 -6.72 -0.38
C ALA A 147 -14.66 -5.63 0.67
N GLY A 148 -14.83 -4.35 0.35
CA GLY A 148 -14.61 -3.23 1.26
C GLY A 148 -13.22 -2.61 1.17
N ILE A 149 -12.48 -2.82 0.08
CA ILE A 149 -11.24 -2.10 -0.22
C ILE A 149 -11.61 -0.67 -0.64
N ASP A 150 -10.96 0.31 -0.03
CA ASP A 150 -11.22 1.73 -0.30
C ASP A 150 -10.37 2.25 -1.46
N ALA A 151 -9.17 1.71 -1.66
CA ALA A 151 -8.29 2.09 -2.75
C ALA A 151 -7.24 1.01 -3.08
N ILE A 152 -6.69 1.08 -4.29
CA ILE A 152 -5.61 0.21 -4.76
C ILE A 152 -4.44 1.01 -5.31
N ILE A 153 -3.23 0.45 -5.15
CA ILE A 153 -2.00 0.98 -5.75
C ILE A 153 -1.34 -0.14 -6.56
N SER A 154 -0.95 0.15 -7.80
CA SER A 154 -0.17 -0.79 -8.58
C SER A 154 1.32 -0.67 -8.28
N PHE A 155 2.03 -1.81 -8.19
CA PHE A 155 3.48 -1.83 -8.01
C PHE A 155 4.21 -1.04 -9.11
N ARG A 156 3.73 -1.15 -10.36
CA ARG A 156 4.32 -0.41 -11.48
C ARG A 156 4.24 1.10 -11.26
N ALA A 157 3.08 1.62 -10.85
CA ALA A 157 2.91 3.05 -10.61
C ALA A 157 3.80 3.54 -9.46
N MET A 158 3.93 2.76 -8.37
CA MET A 158 4.84 3.08 -7.27
C MET A 158 6.31 3.14 -7.72
N LEU A 159 6.75 2.13 -8.45
CA LEU A 159 8.13 2.06 -8.91
C LEU A 159 8.47 3.23 -9.83
N ILE A 160 7.56 3.61 -10.73
CA ILE A 160 7.73 4.79 -11.60
C ILE A 160 7.86 6.05 -10.73
N ASP A 161 6.94 6.28 -9.79
CA ASP A 161 6.99 7.47 -8.92
C ASP A 161 8.30 7.52 -8.10
N LEU A 162 8.76 6.39 -7.56
CA LEU A 162 10.04 6.32 -6.86
C LEU A 162 11.21 6.63 -7.76
N LEU A 163 11.24 6.06 -8.98
CA LEU A 163 12.30 6.29 -9.94
C LEU A 163 12.34 7.76 -10.39
N ASP A 164 11.19 8.38 -10.58
CA ASP A 164 11.10 9.80 -10.95
C ASP A 164 11.67 10.70 -9.85
N LYS A 165 11.44 10.37 -8.58
CA LYS A 165 11.90 11.14 -7.41
C LYS A 165 13.37 10.91 -7.04
N ILE A 166 13.97 9.82 -7.49
CA ILE A 166 15.37 9.53 -7.19
C ILE A 166 16.29 10.46 -7.99
N GLU A 167 17.11 11.20 -7.27
CA GLU A 167 18.16 12.03 -7.82
C GLU A 167 19.53 11.32 -7.77
N VAL A 168 20.21 11.27 -8.91
CA VAL A 168 21.52 10.59 -9.04
C VAL A 168 22.57 11.17 -8.11
N ASN A 169 22.49 12.47 -7.83
CA ASN A 169 23.45 13.20 -7.00
C ASN A 169 23.19 13.09 -5.49
N GLN A 170 22.05 12.51 -5.08
CA GLN A 170 21.74 12.29 -3.68
C GLN A 170 22.28 10.97 -3.15
N ASN A 171 22.52 10.91 -1.84
CA ASN A 171 22.94 9.70 -1.17
C ASN A 171 21.79 9.12 -0.32
N TYR A 172 21.37 7.92 -0.64
CA TYR A 172 20.30 7.18 0.02
C TYR A 172 20.83 6.15 1.03
N SER A 173 21.88 6.48 1.79
CA SER A 173 22.59 5.57 2.70
C SER A 173 21.70 4.91 3.78
N LYS A 174 20.49 5.43 4.01
CA LYS A 174 19.53 4.88 4.97
C LYS A 174 18.47 3.98 4.34
N SER A 175 18.49 3.82 3.02
CA SER A 175 17.56 2.99 2.28
C SER A 175 18.29 2.21 1.19
N ASP A 176 18.47 0.92 1.43
CA ASP A 176 19.08 0.02 0.44
C ASP A 176 18.27 -0.02 -0.86
N THR A 177 16.95 0.03 -0.76
CA THR A 177 16.04 0.05 -1.92
C THR A 177 16.29 1.27 -2.80
N LEU A 178 16.25 2.47 -2.23
CA LEU A 178 16.48 3.71 -2.99
C LEU A 178 17.92 3.79 -3.50
N GLN A 179 18.88 3.28 -2.73
CA GLN A 179 20.29 3.25 -3.17
C GLN A 179 20.48 2.34 -4.37
N VAL A 180 19.87 1.16 -4.40
CA VAL A 180 19.91 0.27 -5.57
C VAL A 180 19.25 0.92 -6.78
N MET A 181 18.06 1.52 -6.61
CA MET A 181 17.38 2.24 -7.69
C MET A 181 18.23 3.40 -8.23
N ARG A 182 18.90 4.16 -7.36
CA ARG A 182 19.84 5.22 -7.76
C ARG A 182 21.00 4.67 -8.58
N ILE A 183 21.58 3.55 -8.17
CA ILE A 183 22.66 2.90 -8.93
C ILE A 183 22.19 2.52 -10.32
N LEU A 184 21.03 1.86 -10.42
CA LEU A 184 20.46 1.48 -11.73
C LEU A 184 20.22 2.69 -12.63
N LYS A 185 19.70 3.79 -12.07
CA LYS A 185 19.49 5.05 -12.78
C LYS A 185 20.81 5.70 -13.22
N ASN A 186 21.82 5.71 -12.33
CA ASN A 186 23.14 6.32 -12.63
C ASN A 186 23.90 5.60 -13.76
N TYR A 187 23.66 4.31 -13.93
CA TYR A 187 24.31 3.50 -14.98
C TYR A 187 23.43 3.28 -16.22
N ASP A 188 22.35 4.06 -16.35
CA ASP A 188 21.38 3.98 -17.46
C ASP A 188 20.86 2.54 -17.72
N LEU A 189 20.73 1.76 -16.64
CA LEU A 189 20.22 0.40 -16.70
C LEU A 189 18.67 0.32 -16.69
N LEU A 190 18.02 1.44 -16.44
CA LEU A 190 16.57 1.57 -16.52
C LEU A 190 16.22 2.03 -17.93
N ARG A 191 15.55 1.17 -18.68
CA ARG A 191 15.02 1.56 -20.00
C ARG A 191 13.91 2.58 -19.80
N ASP A 192 13.93 3.66 -20.57
CA ASP A 192 12.79 4.57 -20.64
C ASP A 192 11.55 3.78 -21.06
N THR A 193 10.55 3.75 -20.20
CA THR A 193 9.30 2.99 -20.37
C THR A 193 8.18 3.89 -20.84
#